data_f73de36e1d668d676ec471d8e14e36d1
#
_entry.id   f73de36e1d668d676ec471d8e14e36d1
#
_cell.length_a   1.000
_cell.length_b   1.000
_cell.length_c   1.000
_cell.angle_alpha   90.00
_cell.angle_beta   90.00
_cell.angle_gamma   90.00
#
_symmetry.space_group_name_H-M   'P 1'
#
loop_
_entity.id
_entity.type
_entity.pdbx_description
1 polymer ?
#
loop_
_entity_poly.entity_id
_entity_poly.type
_entity_poly.pdbx_seq_one_letter_code
_entity_poly.pdbx_strand_id
1 'polypeptide(L)'
;MSNFLVGLDLQDVQVDTFSGNASTTAFTLSVASTTNGAAVHISGVRQVPTTDYGISGTTITFTTAPPTGTNNVAVMYTKTAILNTPADDSVTSAKIGDDQIDSEHYVAGSIDLEHMSSQSVDEDNLHISNSGSNGNFLSKQSGDAGGLTWAAAGGAWNLIGTVAASNDSTLTVTGLDSTYDTYALAFSDLHPQTDGVEAWLRMGDSGGIDSGASDYEWAGVYSKSDVGTPSGQQDPSAAEIELTSTYSSGPVIGNAAGEGFGWLVYLNRPGDGSTFPNISGMSTTIDGSAVSSTILISGHRKSVITLTQLQFLFSSGNVVSGRFSVWGVSHA
;
A
#
# COMPACT_ATOMS: atom_id res chain seq x y z
N MET A 1 -12.90 -13.88 -41.53
CA MET A 1 -13.50 -15.20 -41.27
C MET A 1 -12.36 -16.16 -41.07
N SER A 2 -12.11 -16.52 -39.85
CA SER A 2 -11.05 -17.44 -39.45
C SER A 2 -11.44 -18.87 -39.88
N ASN A 3 -10.58 -19.53 -40.60
CA ASN A 3 -10.76 -20.92 -40.97
C ASN A 3 -10.60 -21.79 -39.73
N PHE A 4 -11.70 -22.08 -39.05
CA PHE A 4 -11.74 -22.91 -37.87
C PHE A 4 -11.51 -24.42 -38.17
N LEU A 5 -11.21 -24.79 -39.41
CA LEU A 5 -11.09 -26.15 -39.89
C LEU A 5 -9.77 -26.46 -40.63
N VAL A 6 -8.70 -25.72 -40.31
CA VAL A 6 -7.37 -26.08 -40.82
C VAL A 6 -6.86 -27.29 -40.04
N GLY A 7 -6.97 -28.46 -40.62
CA GLY A 7 -6.54 -29.74 -40.04
C GLY A 7 -7.59 -30.82 -39.98
N LEU A 8 -8.85 -30.52 -40.33
CA LEU A 8 -9.84 -31.57 -40.55
C LEU A 8 -9.83 -31.99 -42.03
N ASP A 9 -9.17 -33.08 -42.38
CA ASP A 9 -9.31 -33.68 -43.68
C ASP A 9 -10.68 -34.35 -43.77
N LEU A 10 -11.68 -33.61 -44.25
CA LEU A 10 -13.06 -34.08 -44.39
C LEU A 10 -13.25 -34.99 -45.62
N GLN A 11 -12.18 -35.35 -46.32
CA GLN A 11 -12.23 -36.11 -47.55
C GLN A 11 -11.73 -37.57 -47.38
N ASP A 12 -11.65 -38.11 -46.19
CA ASP A 12 -11.25 -39.49 -46.00
C ASP A 12 -12.44 -40.40 -46.28
N VAL A 13 -12.61 -40.68 -47.56
CA VAL A 13 -13.60 -41.68 -48.06
C VAL A 13 -13.01 -43.06 -47.88
N GLN A 14 -13.66 -43.86 -47.04
CA GLN A 14 -13.31 -45.26 -46.86
C GLN A 14 -14.01 -46.10 -47.92
N VAL A 15 -13.29 -47.08 -48.47
CA VAL A 15 -13.86 -48.06 -49.38
C VAL A 15 -13.58 -49.45 -48.83
N ASP A 16 -14.63 -50.14 -48.49
CA ASP A 16 -14.57 -51.55 -48.12
C ASP A 16 -15.14 -52.42 -49.25
N THR A 17 -14.51 -53.57 -49.52
CA THR A 17 -14.97 -54.52 -50.53
C THR A 17 -15.19 -55.86 -49.91
N PHE A 18 -16.28 -56.54 -50.33
CA PHE A 18 -16.64 -57.83 -49.83
C PHE A 18 -17.00 -58.78 -51.00
N SER A 19 -16.84 -60.06 -50.76
CA SER A 19 -17.25 -61.12 -51.71
C SER A 19 -18.62 -61.62 -51.33
N GLY A 20 -19.59 -61.44 -52.19
CA GLY A 20 -20.93 -62.03 -52.01
C GLY A 20 -20.91 -63.59 -52.19
N ASN A 21 -21.84 -64.29 -51.54
CA ASN A 21 -21.96 -65.71 -51.56
C ASN A 21 -23.42 -66.20 -51.73
N ALA A 22 -24.33 -65.30 -52.09
CA ALA A 22 -25.78 -65.53 -52.23
C ALA A 22 -26.49 -66.03 -50.95
N SER A 23 -25.81 -65.92 -49.77
CA SER A 23 -26.34 -66.42 -48.49
C SER A 23 -26.15 -65.40 -47.36
N THR A 24 -24.98 -64.76 -47.30
CA THR A 24 -24.62 -63.77 -46.24
C THR A 24 -25.19 -62.39 -46.57
N THR A 25 -25.95 -61.84 -45.64
CA THR A 25 -26.58 -60.55 -45.79
C THR A 25 -25.82 -59.42 -45.00
N ALA A 26 -25.05 -59.79 -43.97
CA ALA A 26 -24.37 -58.82 -43.08
C ALA A 26 -22.86 -58.85 -43.28
N PHE A 27 -22.25 -57.70 -43.42
CA PHE A 27 -20.80 -57.54 -43.55
C PHE A 27 -20.31 -56.44 -42.57
N THR A 28 -19.07 -56.57 -42.15
CA THR A 28 -18.47 -55.60 -41.16
C THR A 28 -17.60 -54.58 -41.88
N LEU A 29 -17.98 -53.33 -41.78
CA LEU A 29 -17.22 -52.19 -42.28
C LEU A 29 -16.00 -51.91 -41.40
N SER A 30 -14.94 -51.38 -41.96
CA SER A 30 -13.72 -51.04 -41.24
C SER A 30 -13.94 -49.92 -40.23
N VAL A 31 -14.89 -49.03 -40.52
CA VAL A 31 -15.25 -47.91 -39.65
C VAL A 31 -16.76 -47.70 -39.62
N ALA A 32 -17.28 -47.21 -38.50
CA ALA A 32 -18.72 -46.93 -38.38
C ALA A 32 -19.20 -45.87 -39.39
N SER A 33 -20.37 -46.12 -39.97
CA SER A 33 -21.02 -45.22 -40.92
C SER A 33 -22.54 -45.22 -40.72
N THR A 34 -23.24 -44.48 -41.55
CA THR A 34 -24.69 -44.40 -41.56
C THR A 34 -25.22 -44.85 -42.94
N THR A 35 -26.46 -45.34 -42.99
CA THR A 35 -27.10 -45.79 -44.23
C THR A 35 -27.05 -44.76 -45.35
N ASN A 36 -27.34 -43.49 -45.02
CA ASN A 36 -27.34 -42.39 -45.98
C ASN A 36 -25.94 -41.82 -46.28
N GLY A 37 -24.94 -42.15 -45.43
CA GLY A 37 -23.54 -41.74 -45.58
C GLY A 37 -22.72 -42.68 -46.47
N ALA A 38 -23.32 -43.69 -47.04
CA ALA A 38 -22.64 -44.68 -47.85
C ALA A 38 -23.25 -44.81 -49.26
N ALA A 39 -22.37 -45.04 -50.24
CA ALA A 39 -22.74 -45.46 -51.57
C ALA A 39 -22.32 -46.90 -51.76
N VAL A 40 -23.28 -47.78 -52.01
CA VAL A 40 -23.09 -49.24 -52.09
C VAL A 40 -23.35 -49.72 -53.51
N HIS A 41 -22.43 -50.55 -54.00
CA HIS A 41 -22.56 -51.18 -55.32
C HIS A 41 -22.39 -52.69 -55.22
N ILE A 42 -23.22 -53.38 -55.92
CA ILE A 42 -23.08 -54.87 -56.06
C ILE A 42 -22.86 -55.09 -57.56
N SER A 43 -21.74 -55.76 -57.94
CA SER A 43 -21.35 -56.01 -59.32
C SER A 43 -21.43 -54.70 -60.18
N GLY A 44 -21.09 -53.55 -59.61
CA GLY A 44 -21.14 -52.25 -60.30
C GLY A 44 -22.54 -51.62 -60.28
N VAL A 45 -23.58 -52.28 -59.82
CA VAL A 45 -24.94 -51.69 -59.75
C VAL A 45 -25.14 -51.01 -58.39
N ARG A 46 -25.53 -49.73 -58.40
CA ARG A 46 -25.81 -48.98 -57.18
C ARG A 46 -27.03 -49.52 -56.46
N GLN A 47 -26.92 -49.70 -55.17
CA GLN A 47 -27.97 -50.10 -54.24
C GLN A 47 -28.67 -48.91 -53.60
N VAL A 48 -29.96 -48.98 -53.35
CA VAL A 48 -30.79 -47.93 -52.77
C VAL A 48 -30.71 -47.99 -51.23
N PRO A 49 -30.26 -46.91 -50.57
CA PRO A 49 -30.26 -46.84 -49.12
C PRO A 49 -31.64 -47.12 -48.53
N THR A 50 -31.70 -47.76 -47.40
CA THR A 50 -32.91 -48.17 -46.64
C THR A 50 -33.83 -49.19 -47.34
N THR A 51 -33.71 -49.30 -48.64
CA THR A 51 -34.46 -50.28 -49.42
C THR A 51 -33.66 -51.59 -49.62
N ASP A 52 -32.46 -51.46 -50.15
CA ASP A 52 -31.62 -52.60 -50.48
C ASP A 52 -30.63 -52.94 -49.36
N TYR A 53 -30.28 -51.95 -48.55
CA TYR A 53 -29.38 -52.13 -47.40
C TYR A 53 -29.63 -51.14 -46.29
N GLY A 54 -29.17 -51.46 -45.07
CA GLY A 54 -29.09 -50.60 -43.91
C GLY A 54 -27.71 -50.67 -43.27
N ILE A 55 -27.24 -49.59 -42.64
CA ILE A 55 -26.00 -49.57 -41.86
C ILE A 55 -26.31 -49.15 -40.44
N SER A 56 -25.82 -49.88 -39.47
CA SER A 56 -25.85 -49.57 -38.05
C SER A 56 -24.47 -49.76 -37.43
N GLY A 57 -23.83 -48.71 -37.02
CA GLY A 57 -22.44 -48.71 -36.53
C GLY A 57 -21.50 -49.25 -37.63
N THR A 58 -20.82 -50.31 -37.38
CA THR A 58 -19.91 -50.97 -38.35
C THR A 58 -20.58 -52.13 -39.15
N THR A 59 -21.88 -52.37 -39.03
CA THR A 59 -22.52 -53.43 -39.70
C THR A 59 -23.39 -52.91 -40.84
N ILE A 60 -23.08 -53.32 -42.08
CA ILE A 60 -23.99 -53.20 -43.22
C ILE A 60 -24.80 -54.46 -43.36
N THR A 61 -26.11 -54.32 -43.52
CA THR A 61 -27.05 -55.49 -43.74
C THR A 61 -27.83 -55.24 -45.01
N PHE A 62 -27.77 -56.22 -45.96
CA PHE A 62 -28.51 -56.21 -47.19
C PHE A 62 -29.86 -56.87 -46.99
N THR A 63 -30.88 -56.31 -47.64
CA THR A 63 -32.22 -56.91 -47.64
C THR A 63 -32.23 -58.29 -48.36
N THR A 64 -31.42 -58.40 -49.42
CA THR A 64 -31.18 -59.64 -50.18
C THR A 64 -29.69 -59.93 -50.23
N ALA A 65 -29.27 -61.16 -49.98
CA ALA A 65 -27.86 -61.53 -49.96
C ALA A 65 -27.21 -61.24 -51.35
N PRO A 66 -26.05 -60.56 -51.38
CA PRO A 66 -25.32 -60.30 -52.61
C PRO A 66 -24.96 -61.60 -53.35
N PRO A 67 -25.05 -61.61 -54.68
CA PRO A 67 -24.76 -62.79 -55.47
C PRO A 67 -23.32 -63.27 -55.33
N THR A 68 -23.01 -64.51 -55.57
CA THR A 68 -21.67 -65.06 -55.50
C THR A 68 -20.72 -64.28 -56.43
N GLY A 69 -19.62 -63.82 -55.94
CA GLY A 69 -18.60 -63.06 -56.69
C GLY A 69 -17.47 -62.61 -55.80
N THR A 70 -16.26 -62.47 -56.36
CA THR A 70 -15.08 -61.98 -55.66
C THR A 70 -15.05 -60.44 -55.67
N ASN A 71 -14.99 -59.80 -54.52
CA ASN A 71 -14.98 -58.38 -54.36
C ASN A 71 -16.06 -57.62 -55.11
N ASN A 72 -17.20 -58.31 -55.29
CA ASN A 72 -18.31 -57.76 -56.05
C ASN A 72 -19.26 -56.86 -55.27
N VAL A 73 -19.01 -56.63 -53.94
CA VAL A 73 -19.69 -55.66 -53.10
C VAL A 73 -18.72 -54.61 -52.79
N ALA A 74 -18.96 -53.33 -53.17
CA ALA A 74 -18.16 -52.20 -52.85
C ALA A 74 -19.00 -51.23 -52.04
N VAL A 75 -18.51 -50.84 -50.86
CA VAL A 75 -19.11 -49.84 -49.95
C VAL A 75 -18.19 -48.69 -49.84
N MET A 76 -18.61 -47.58 -50.38
CA MET A 76 -17.88 -46.28 -50.28
C MET A 76 -18.62 -45.40 -49.28
N TYR A 77 -17.94 -44.93 -48.24
CA TYR A 77 -18.55 -44.13 -47.18
C TYR A 77 -17.59 -43.15 -46.53
N THR A 78 -18.14 -42.10 -45.93
CA THR A 78 -17.36 -41.13 -45.18
C THR A 78 -17.24 -41.58 -43.74
N LYS A 79 -16.04 -41.40 -43.16
CA LYS A 79 -15.86 -41.58 -41.72
C LYS A 79 -16.65 -40.49 -40.97
N THR A 80 -17.33 -40.91 -39.90
CA THR A 80 -17.95 -39.94 -39.00
C THR A 80 -16.84 -39.28 -38.19
N ALA A 81 -16.60 -37.99 -38.44
CA ALA A 81 -15.71 -37.21 -37.59
C ALA A 81 -16.40 -37.02 -36.24
N ILE A 82 -15.88 -37.60 -35.21
CA ILE A 82 -16.29 -37.30 -33.83
C ILE A 82 -15.49 -36.07 -33.41
N LEU A 83 -16.17 -34.95 -33.24
CA LEU A 83 -15.59 -33.79 -32.54
C LEU A 83 -15.49 -34.19 -31.06
N ASN A 84 -14.34 -34.71 -30.67
CA ASN A 84 -14.08 -35.00 -29.28
C ASN A 84 -13.81 -33.70 -28.54
N THR A 85 -14.47 -33.50 -27.40
CA THR A 85 -13.95 -32.57 -26.39
C THR A 85 -12.55 -33.04 -26.01
N PRO A 86 -11.59 -32.11 -25.81
CA PRO A 86 -10.29 -32.52 -25.29
C PRO A 86 -10.46 -33.40 -24.04
N ALA A 87 -9.67 -34.46 -23.95
CA ALA A 87 -9.66 -35.26 -22.72
C ALA A 87 -9.19 -34.40 -21.55
N ASP A 88 -9.59 -34.75 -20.34
CA ASP A 88 -9.12 -34.12 -19.14
C ASP A 88 -7.58 -34.09 -19.15
N ASP A 89 -7.01 -32.97 -18.74
CA ASP A 89 -5.57 -32.70 -18.70
C ASP A 89 -4.83 -32.75 -20.06
N SER A 90 -5.56 -32.83 -21.17
CA SER A 90 -4.97 -32.89 -22.52
C SER A 90 -4.49 -31.56 -23.06
N VAL A 91 -4.98 -30.43 -22.50
CA VAL A 91 -4.54 -29.06 -22.80
C VAL A 91 -3.43 -28.69 -21.83
N THR A 92 -2.21 -28.85 -22.27
CA THR A 92 -1.00 -28.50 -21.49
C THR A 92 -0.48 -27.12 -21.88
N SER A 93 0.43 -26.55 -21.09
CA SER A 93 1.07 -25.26 -21.38
C SER A 93 1.69 -25.19 -22.78
N ALA A 94 2.25 -26.30 -23.28
CA ALA A 94 2.82 -26.37 -24.62
C ALA A 94 1.77 -26.26 -25.76
N LYS A 95 0.47 -26.39 -25.45
CA LYS A 95 -0.62 -26.29 -26.42
C LYS A 95 -1.31 -24.92 -26.40
N ILE A 96 -0.96 -24.08 -25.40
CA ILE A 96 -1.40 -22.70 -25.29
C ILE A 96 -0.16 -21.86 -25.63
N GLY A 97 -0.21 -21.16 -26.76
CA GLY A 97 0.86 -20.21 -27.11
C GLY A 97 0.88 -19.03 -26.15
N ASP A 98 1.99 -18.31 -26.13
CA ASP A 98 2.11 -17.07 -25.37
C ASP A 98 1.02 -16.08 -25.83
N ASP A 99 0.47 -15.30 -24.91
CA ASP A 99 -0.57 -14.29 -25.13
C ASP A 99 -1.88 -14.81 -25.74
N GLN A 100 -2.17 -16.11 -25.63
CA GLN A 100 -3.40 -16.70 -26.14
C GLN A 100 -4.56 -16.69 -25.12
N ILE A 101 -4.27 -16.47 -23.85
CA ILE A 101 -5.27 -16.35 -22.79
C ILE A 101 -5.29 -14.89 -22.33
N ASP A 102 -6.30 -14.16 -22.68
CA ASP A 102 -6.53 -12.78 -22.31
C ASP A 102 -7.76 -12.61 -21.41
N SER A 103 -8.12 -11.37 -21.10
CA SER A 103 -9.21 -11.06 -20.18
C SER A 103 -10.58 -11.58 -20.62
N GLU A 104 -10.80 -11.83 -21.92
CA GLU A 104 -12.07 -12.32 -22.46
C GLU A 104 -12.27 -13.82 -22.19
N HIS A 105 -11.19 -14.54 -21.90
CA HIS A 105 -11.20 -15.96 -21.58
C HIS A 105 -11.53 -16.27 -20.13
N TYR A 106 -11.49 -15.24 -19.26
CA TYR A 106 -11.80 -15.38 -17.84
C TYR A 106 -13.20 -14.85 -17.52
N VAL A 107 -14.04 -15.67 -16.90
CA VAL A 107 -15.30 -15.21 -16.33
C VAL A 107 -14.98 -14.36 -15.10
N ALA A 108 -15.72 -13.26 -14.89
CA ALA A 108 -15.52 -12.41 -13.71
C ALA A 108 -15.58 -13.25 -12.42
N GLY A 109 -14.54 -13.13 -11.60
CA GLY A 109 -14.39 -13.87 -10.36
C GLY A 109 -13.85 -15.31 -10.50
N SER A 110 -13.42 -15.73 -11.71
CA SER A 110 -12.85 -17.08 -11.91
C SER A 110 -11.39 -17.20 -11.48
N ILE A 111 -10.70 -16.08 -11.27
CA ILE A 111 -9.35 -16.07 -10.69
C ILE A 111 -9.50 -15.83 -9.19
N ASP A 112 -9.39 -16.87 -8.42
CA ASP A 112 -9.49 -16.87 -6.97
C ASP A 112 -8.12 -17.17 -6.31
N LEU A 113 -8.11 -17.28 -4.99
CA LEU A 113 -6.89 -17.51 -4.22
C LEU A 113 -6.15 -18.80 -4.62
N GLU A 114 -6.87 -19.84 -5.06
CA GLU A 114 -6.27 -21.12 -5.44
C GLU A 114 -5.49 -21.03 -6.76
N HIS A 115 -5.84 -20.05 -7.61
CA HIS A 115 -5.16 -19.79 -8.88
C HIS A 115 -3.95 -18.85 -8.74
N MET A 116 -3.78 -18.25 -7.56
CA MET A 116 -2.69 -17.33 -7.29
C MET A 116 -1.67 -17.97 -6.35
N SER A 117 -0.45 -18.19 -6.83
CA SER A 117 0.66 -18.61 -5.98
C SER A 117 1.11 -17.47 -5.05
N SER A 118 1.82 -17.82 -3.98
CA SER A 118 2.51 -16.79 -3.17
C SER A 118 3.42 -15.95 -4.08
N GLN A 119 3.37 -14.62 -3.94
CA GLN A 119 4.11 -13.65 -4.76
C GLN A 119 3.63 -13.50 -6.22
N SER A 120 2.46 -14.02 -6.58
CA SER A 120 1.86 -13.80 -7.91
C SER A 120 1.26 -12.40 -8.09
N VAL A 121 1.05 -11.67 -6.99
CA VAL A 121 0.62 -10.27 -6.98
C VAL A 121 1.67 -9.46 -6.25
N ASP A 122 2.39 -8.63 -6.95
CA ASP A 122 3.40 -7.73 -6.43
C ASP A 122 3.05 -6.26 -6.76
N GLU A 123 3.95 -5.34 -6.47
CA GLU A 123 3.73 -3.91 -6.71
C GLU A 123 3.48 -3.60 -8.19
N ASP A 124 4.17 -4.30 -9.10
CA ASP A 124 4.04 -4.08 -10.54
C ASP A 124 2.67 -4.53 -11.09
N ASN A 125 2.02 -5.48 -10.41
CA ASN A 125 0.70 -5.98 -10.76
C ASN A 125 -0.46 -5.19 -10.11
N LEU A 126 -0.16 -4.29 -9.18
CA LEU A 126 -1.15 -3.43 -8.53
C LEU A 126 -1.24 -2.08 -9.22
N HIS A 127 -2.46 -1.64 -9.53
CA HIS A 127 -2.66 -0.29 -10.03
C HIS A 127 -2.57 0.72 -8.87
N ILE A 128 -1.37 1.21 -8.61
CA ILE A 128 -1.08 2.18 -7.56
C ILE A 128 -0.84 3.55 -8.21
N SER A 129 -1.44 4.59 -7.67
CA SER A 129 -1.47 5.93 -8.29
C SER A 129 -0.14 6.68 -8.29
N ASN A 130 0.83 6.26 -7.46
CA ASN A 130 2.12 6.93 -7.32
C ASN A 130 3.27 5.95 -7.05
N SER A 131 4.48 6.40 -7.31
CA SER A 131 5.69 5.68 -6.88
C SER A 131 5.91 5.85 -5.39
N GLY A 132 6.04 4.76 -4.67
CA GLY A 132 6.35 4.76 -3.25
C GLY A 132 7.81 5.11 -2.94
N SER A 133 8.08 5.36 -1.67
CA SER A 133 9.42 5.49 -1.11
C SER A 133 9.54 4.57 0.11
N ASN A 134 10.78 4.19 0.46
CA ASN A 134 11.00 3.37 1.64
C ASN A 134 10.32 3.97 2.88
N GLY A 135 9.53 3.15 3.58
CA GLY A 135 8.75 3.58 4.75
C GLY A 135 7.32 4.03 4.45
N ASN A 136 6.91 4.08 3.18
CA ASN A 136 5.51 4.29 2.85
C ASN A 136 4.66 3.03 3.11
N PHE A 137 3.38 3.24 3.33
CA PHE A 137 2.36 2.21 3.46
C PHE A 137 1.38 2.28 2.28
N LEU A 138 0.93 1.13 1.82
CA LEU A 138 -0.14 1.08 0.85
C LEU A 138 -1.45 1.50 1.53
N SER A 139 -2.03 2.58 1.06
CA SER A 139 -3.22 3.21 1.64
C SER A 139 -4.38 3.21 0.65
N LYS A 140 -5.60 3.06 1.16
CA LYS A 140 -6.81 3.26 0.35
C LYS A 140 -7.02 4.75 0.11
N GLN A 141 -7.18 5.15 -1.17
CA GLN A 141 -7.45 6.52 -1.57
C GLN A 141 -8.55 6.56 -2.62
N SER A 142 -9.72 7.01 -2.24
CA SER A 142 -10.92 6.96 -3.09
C SER A 142 -10.89 7.89 -4.31
N GLY A 143 -10.00 8.88 -4.32
CA GLY A 143 -9.84 9.83 -5.43
C GLY A 143 -8.80 9.40 -6.48
N ASP A 144 -8.04 8.36 -6.22
CA ASP A 144 -6.95 7.90 -7.09
C ASP A 144 -7.37 6.75 -8.00
N ALA A 145 -6.78 6.71 -9.20
CA ALA A 145 -6.94 5.58 -10.11
C ALA A 145 -6.43 4.29 -9.43
N GLY A 146 -7.23 3.22 -9.49
CA GLY A 146 -6.94 1.98 -8.78
C GLY A 146 -7.34 1.97 -7.31
N GLY A 147 -7.66 3.14 -6.71
CA GLY A 147 -8.07 3.26 -5.31
C GLY A 147 -6.98 2.98 -4.28
N LEU A 148 -5.72 2.90 -4.71
CA LEU A 148 -4.54 2.63 -3.89
C LEU A 148 -3.46 3.68 -4.15
N THR A 149 -2.75 4.08 -3.09
CA THR A 149 -1.61 5.00 -3.15
C THR A 149 -0.59 4.65 -2.07
N TRP A 150 0.68 4.89 -2.36
CA TRP A 150 1.71 4.87 -1.32
C TRP A 150 1.63 6.18 -0.53
N ALA A 151 1.46 6.08 0.77
CA ALA A 151 1.40 7.21 1.68
C ALA A 151 2.42 7.06 2.81
N ALA A 152 2.93 8.19 3.29
CA ALA A 152 3.72 8.17 4.51
C ALA A 152 2.88 7.62 5.67
N ALA A 153 3.52 6.92 6.60
CA ALA A 153 2.86 6.53 7.84
C ALA A 153 2.30 7.79 8.53
N GLY A 154 0.99 7.95 8.48
CA GLY A 154 0.32 8.98 9.26
C GLY A 154 0.43 8.60 10.73
N GLY A 155 1.26 9.30 11.50
CA GLY A 155 1.27 9.24 12.96
C GLY A 155 0.42 10.38 13.51
N ALA A 156 -0.01 10.24 14.77
CA ALA A 156 -0.64 11.38 15.47
C ALA A 156 0.33 12.57 15.59
N TRP A 157 1.64 12.33 15.46
CA TRP A 157 2.69 13.33 15.52
C TRP A 157 3.48 13.36 14.20
N ASN A 158 3.44 14.49 13.53
CA ASN A 158 4.16 14.74 12.27
C ASN A 158 5.34 15.66 12.54
N LEU A 159 6.56 15.22 12.23
CA LEU A 159 7.76 16.02 12.45
C LEU A 159 7.75 17.27 11.54
N ILE A 160 7.76 18.44 12.16
CA ILE A 160 7.91 19.73 11.46
C ILE A 160 9.39 20.06 11.26
N GLY A 161 10.19 19.91 12.32
CA GLY A 161 11.62 20.15 12.23
C GLY A 161 12.37 19.71 13.48
N THR A 162 13.67 19.49 13.30
CA THR A 162 14.62 19.20 14.38
C THR A 162 15.89 20.00 14.13
N VAL A 163 16.39 20.64 15.18
CA VAL A 163 17.70 21.30 15.20
C VAL A 163 18.55 20.61 16.27
N ALA A 164 19.67 20.04 15.85
CA ALA A 164 20.69 19.53 16.74
C ALA A 164 21.71 20.62 17.04
N ALA A 165 21.98 20.82 18.31
CA ALA A 165 22.94 21.82 18.75
C ALA A 165 24.37 21.38 18.45
N SER A 166 25.18 22.34 18.01
CA SER A 166 26.64 22.22 17.78
C SER A 166 27.35 23.47 18.25
N ASN A 167 27.18 23.81 19.54
CA ASN A 167 27.66 25.04 20.15
C ASN A 167 27.03 26.30 19.53
N ASP A 168 25.71 26.26 19.32
CA ASP A 168 24.94 27.34 18.70
C ASP A 168 24.37 28.30 19.76
N SER A 169 24.32 29.59 19.44
CA SER A 169 23.72 30.59 20.33
C SER A 169 22.21 30.43 20.49
N THR A 170 21.54 29.87 19.48
CA THR A 170 20.09 29.64 19.45
C THR A 170 19.76 28.44 18.60
N LEU A 171 18.64 27.73 18.90
CA LEU A 171 18.08 26.68 18.08
C LEU A 171 16.73 27.14 17.56
N THR A 172 16.60 27.32 16.25
CA THR A 172 15.35 27.81 15.63
C THR A 172 14.74 26.77 14.73
N VAL A 173 13.49 26.38 15.00
CA VAL A 173 12.66 25.54 14.13
C VAL A 173 11.67 26.44 13.41
N THR A 174 11.59 26.28 12.08
CA THR A 174 10.68 27.02 11.19
C THR A 174 9.68 26.06 10.55
N GLY A 175 8.67 26.58 9.85
CA GLY A 175 7.70 25.76 9.12
C GLY A 175 6.45 25.42 9.92
N LEU A 176 6.20 26.14 11.02
CA LEU A 176 4.91 26.07 11.69
C LEU A 176 3.88 26.86 10.86
N ASP A 177 2.66 26.37 10.85
CA ASP A 177 1.54 26.98 10.12
C ASP A 177 0.19 26.65 10.80
N SER A 178 -0.92 26.88 10.12
CA SER A 178 -2.26 26.59 10.60
C SER A 178 -2.72 25.14 10.36
N THR A 179 -1.84 24.25 9.88
CA THR A 179 -2.20 22.85 9.59
C THR A 179 -2.56 22.09 10.86
N TYR A 180 -1.92 22.42 11.98
CA TYR A 180 -2.12 21.74 13.25
C TYR A 180 -2.63 22.73 14.32
N ASP A 181 -3.66 22.32 15.06
CA ASP A 181 -4.17 23.09 16.21
C ASP A 181 -3.25 22.99 17.43
N THR A 182 -2.42 21.96 17.48
CA THR A 182 -1.49 21.72 18.58
C THR A 182 -0.14 21.28 18.04
N TYR A 183 0.92 21.81 18.62
CA TYR A 183 2.29 21.34 18.40
C TYR A 183 2.88 20.81 19.69
N ALA A 184 3.70 19.75 19.57
CA ALA A 184 4.51 19.24 20.66
C ALA A 184 5.97 19.64 20.45
N LEU A 185 6.55 20.29 21.46
CA LEU A 185 7.92 20.77 21.49
C LEU A 185 8.73 19.86 22.41
N ALA A 186 9.73 19.17 21.88
CA ALA A 186 10.61 18.34 22.68
C ALA A 186 12.02 18.94 22.72
N PHE A 187 12.48 19.12 23.92
CA PHE A 187 13.85 19.51 24.26
C PHE A 187 14.54 18.25 24.79
N SER A 188 15.58 17.80 24.09
CA SER A 188 16.22 16.53 24.41
C SER A 188 17.69 16.76 24.70
N ASP A 189 18.08 16.52 25.95
CA ASP A 189 19.46 16.53 26.42
C ASP A 189 20.21 17.83 26.04
N LEU A 190 19.56 18.99 26.25
CA LEU A 190 20.15 20.29 25.97
C LEU A 190 21.11 20.68 27.07
N HIS A 191 22.37 20.87 26.70
CA HIS A 191 23.45 21.30 27.60
C HIS A 191 23.91 22.73 27.32
N PRO A 192 23.94 23.60 28.36
CA PRO A 192 24.47 24.95 28.21
C PRO A 192 26.00 24.97 28.26
N GLN A 193 26.57 26.00 27.64
CA GLN A 193 28.00 26.35 27.77
C GLN A 193 28.32 26.91 29.16
N THR A 194 27.41 27.69 29.70
CA THR A 194 27.56 28.40 30.97
C THR A 194 26.78 27.67 32.05
N ASP A 195 27.37 27.57 33.23
CA ASP A 195 26.72 26.98 34.40
C ASP A 195 25.68 27.92 35.01
N GLY A 196 24.59 27.33 35.54
CA GLY A 196 23.56 28.06 36.26
C GLY A 196 22.72 29.00 35.39
N VAL A 197 22.38 28.59 34.19
CA VAL A 197 21.59 29.40 33.23
C VAL A 197 20.13 29.01 33.19
N GLU A 198 19.29 29.87 32.66
CA GLU A 198 17.88 29.67 32.40
C GLU A 198 17.66 29.18 30.98
N ALA A 199 16.63 28.37 30.76
CA ALA A 199 16.14 27.94 29.45
C ALA A 199 15.00 28.86 29.02
N TRP A 200 15.09 29.40 27.84
CA TRP A 200 14.17 30.37 27.28
C TRP A 200 13.56 29.93 25.96
N LEU A 201 12.28 30.25 25.77
CA LEU A 201 11.56 30.04 24.52
C LEU A 201 11.03 31.38 23.99
N ARG A 202 11.27 31.62 22.70
CA ARG A 202 10.69 32.73 21.94
C ARG A 202 9.88 32.23 20.77
N MET A 203 8.91 33.02 20.37
CA MET A 203 8.00 32.77 19.24
C MET A 203 8.24 33.82 18.17
N GLY A 204 7.89 33.50 16.92
CA GLY A 204 8.01 34.48 15.84
C GLY A 204 7.11 34.15 14.65
N ASP A 205 6.91 35.17 13.85
CA ASP A 205 6.15 35.11 12.60
C ASP A 205 7.07 35.34 11.39
N SER A 206 6.50 35.67 10.24
CA SER A 206 7.26 35.99 9.01
C SER A 206 8.20 37.22 9.17
N GLY A 207 8.01 38.05 10.19
CA GLY A 207 8.86 39.19 10.51
C GLY A 207 10.10 38.81 11.31
N GLY A 208 10.18 37.59 11.83
CA GLY A 208 11.29 37.11 12.65
C GLY A 208 10.86 36.67 14.06
N ILE A 209 11.86 36.45 14.92
CA ILE A 209 11.63 36.10 16.33
C ILE A 209 11.32 37.36 17.13
N ASP A 210 10.23 37.31 17.90
CA ASP A 210 9.86 38.38 18.83
C ASP A 210 10.71 38.32 20.09
N SER A 211 11.30 39.44 20.48
CA SER A 211 12.18 39.54 21.64
C SER A 211 12.06 40.93 22.37
N GLY A 212 10.93 41.58 22.17
CA GLY A 212 10.65 42.86 22.88
C GLY A 212 10.39 42.65 24.36
N ALA A 213 10.78 43.59 25.18
CA ALA A 213 10.78 43.51 26.65
C ALA A 213 9.41 43.21 27.29
N SER A 214 8.33 43.23 26.53
CA SER A 214 6.99 42.98 27.03
C SER A 214 6.19 42.08 26.08
N ASP A 215 6.88 41.30 25.27
CA ASP A 215 6.25 40.45 24.25
C ASP A 215 5.58 39.21 24.84
N TYR A 216 6.00 38.79 26.02
CA TYR A 216 5.51 37.57 26.67
C TYR A 216 5.03 37.81 28.09
N GLU A 217 4.21 36.91 28.57
CA GLU A 217 3.97 36.66 30.00
C GLU A 217 3.94 35.17 30.27
N TRP A 218 4.36 34.78 31.46
CA TRP A 218 4.39 33.40 31.87
C TRP A 218 4.24 33.27 33.38
N ALA A 219 3.78 32.06 33.81
CA ALA A 219 3.70 31.70 35.23
C ALA A 219 3.97 30.20 35.37
N GLY A 220 4.58 29.80 36.46
CA GLY A 220 4.90 28.45 36.76
C GLY A 220 5.01 28.11 38.23
N VAL A 221 5.10 26.85 38.53
CA VAL A 221 5.39 26.31 39.88
C VAL A 221 6.51 25.29 39.73
N TYR A 222 7.50 25.38 40.62
CA TYR A 222 8.55 24.38 40.66
C TYR A 222 8.62 23.68 42.04
N SER A 223 9.20 22.49 42.05
CA SER A 223 9.55 21.73 43.25
C SER A 223 10.97 21.19 43.09
N LYS A 224 11.82 21.38 44.04
CA LYS A 224 13.20 20.89 44.07
C LYS A 224 13.31 19.74 45.04
N SER A 225 14.17 18.76 44.77
CA SER A 225 14.32 17.58 45.60
C SER A 225 14.95 17.85 46.95
N ASP A 226 15.68 18.96 47.11
CA ASP A 226 16.31 19.43 48.34
C ASP A 226 15.45 20.41 49.14
N VAL A 227 14.34 20.90 48.56
CA VAL A 227 13.42 21.87 49.18
C VAL A 227 12.02 21.31 49.13
N GLY A 228 11.48 20.93 50.26
CA GLY A 228 10.19 20.21 50.35
C GLY A 228 8.94 21.06 50.04
N THR A 229 9.07 22.35 49.70
CA THR A 229 7.93 23.24 49.47
C THR A 229 7.94 23.75 48.05
N PRO A 230 6.88 23.53 47.24
CA PRO A 230 6.74 24.13 45.93
C PRO A 230 6.73 25.66 45.99
N SER A 231 7.29 26.30 44.99
CA SER A 231 7.35 27.76 44.88
C SER A 231 6.82 28.25 43.55
N GLY A 232 6.07 29.36 43.55
CA GLY A 232 5.57 30.00 42.34
C GLY A 232 6.62 30.92 41.72
N GLN A 233 6.59 31.02 40.42
CA GLN A 233 7.39 31.99 39.63
C GLN A 233 6.54 32.56 38.52
N GLN A 234 6.80 33.82 38.14
CA GLN A 234 6.05 34.48 37.06
C GLN A 234 6.78 35.73 36.58
N ASP A 235 6.49 36.08 35.32
CA ASP A 235 6.79 37.42 34.80
C ASP A 235 5.62 37.89 33.92
N PRO A 236 4.93 39.00 34.27
CA PRO A 236 3.82 39.54 33.47
C PRO A 236 4.30 40.38 32.27
N SER A 237 5.63 40.61 32.10
CA SER A 237 6.18 41.49 31.06
C SER A 237 7.61 41.11 30.72
N ALA A 238 7.77 39.99 29.96
CA ALA A 238 9.07 39.42 29.64
C ALA A 238 9.40 39.51 28.14
N ALA A 239 10.68 39.36 27.82
CA ALA A 239 11.17 39.24 26.43
C ALA A 239 11.17 37.81 25.89
N GLU A 240 10.85 36.84 26.74
CA GLU A 240 10.78 35.40 26.47
C GLU A 240 9.87 34.70 27.45
N ILE A 241 9.53 33.44 27.18
CA ILE A 241 8.96 32.53 28.15
C ILE A 241 10.10 31.77 28.83
N GLU A 242 10.31 32.03 30.12
CA GLU A 242 11.34 31.36 30.89
C GLU A 242 10.87 29.97 31.30
N LEU A 243 11.35 28.93 30.58
CA LEU A 243 11.05 27.54 30.87
C LEU A 243 11.64 27.10 32.22
N THR A 244 12.79 27.68 32.59
CA THR A 244 13.37 27.66 33.93
C THR A 244 13.73 29.09 34.29
N SER A 245 13.73 29.47 35.58
CA SER A 245 13.96 30.86 35.98
C SER A 245 14.64 30.92 37.33
N THR A 246 15.47 31.93 37.53
CA THR A 246 16.06 32.28 38.81
C THR A 246 15.08 32.99 39.76
N TYR A 247 13.89 33.34 39.29
CA TYR A 247 12.85 33.96 40.10
C TYR A 247 12.52 33.11 41.33
N SER A 248 12.50 33.71 42.52
CA SER A 248 12.25 33.03 43.80
C SER A 248 13.19 31.85 44.08
N SER A 249 14.42 31.87 43.62
CA SER A 249 15.40 30.78 43.73
C SER A 249 14.98 29.52 42.94
N GLY A 250 14.31 29.74 41.83
CA GLY A 250 13.89 28.66 40.92
C GLY A 250 15.06 27.87 40.33
N PRO A 251 14.76 26.75 39.70
CA PRO A 251 15.80 25.91 39.13
C PRO A 251 16.46 26.54 37.92
N VAL A 252 17.76 26.40 37.85
CA VAL A 252 18.62 26.76 36.73
C VAL A 252 19.27 25.49 36.17
N ILE A 253 19.86 25.58 34.98
CA ILE A 253 20.44 24.41 34.33
C ILE A 253 21.96 24.46 34.50
N GLY A 254 22.53 23.37 34.98
CA GLY A 254 23.96 23.22 35.10
C GLY A 254 24.63 22.72 33.82
N ASN A 255 25.96 22.81 33.75
CA ASN A 255 26.76 22.42 32.61
C ASN A 255 27.72 21.25 32.87
N ALA A 256 27.69 20.68 34.08
CA ALA A 256 28.51 19.53 34.41
C ALA A 256 27.93 18.20 33.83
N ALA A 257 28.78 17.17 33.82
CA ALA A 257 28.34 15.84 33.37
C ALA A 257 27.19 15.33 34.22
N GLY A 258 26.08 14.94 33.59
CA GLY A 258 24.84 14.48 34.23
C GLY A 258 23.82 15.58 34.53
N GLU A 259 24.16 16.81 34.30
CA GLU A 259 23.25 17.98 34.32
C GLU A 259 22.70 18.22 32.92
N GLY A 260 21.64 18.99 32.82
CA GLY A 260 21.06 19.31 31.52
C GLY A 260 19.55 19.52 31.59
N PHE A 261 18.96 19.73 30.42
CA PHE A 261 17.56 20.09 30.28
C PHE A 261 16.85 19.18 29.27
N GLY A 262 15.78 18.59 29.74
CA GLY A 262 14.87 17.78 28.88
C GLY A 262 13.42 18.08 29.18
N TRP A 263 12.62 18.30 28.13
CA TRP A 263 11.23 18.72 28.31
C TRP A 263 10.34 18.34 27.13
N LEU A 264 9.03 18.17 27.42
CA LEU A 264 7.97 18.10 26.45
C LEU A 264 6.89 19.13 26.79
N VAL A 265 6.66 20.07 25.88
CA VAL A 265 5.70 21.18 26.01
C VAL A 265 4.71 21.12 24.87
N TYR A 266 3.47 21.46 25.14
CA TYR A 266 2.47 21.65 24.09
C TYR A 266 2.28 23.15 23.82
N LEU A 267 2.20 23.47 22.53
CA LEU A 267 1.86 24.78 22.02
C LEU A 267 0.49 24.69 21.36
N ASN A 268 -0.44 25.52 21.77
CA ASN A 268 -1.82 25.51 21.30
C ASN A 268 -2.10 26.66 20.33
N ARG A 269 -2.84 26.37 19.27
CA ARG A 269 -3.36 27.29 18.27
C ARG A 269 -2.36 28.28 17.69
N PRO A 270 -1.24 27.83 17.17
CA PRO A 270 -0.17 28.76 16.75
C PRO A 270 -0.50 29.55 15.49
N GLY A 271 -1.41 29.07 14.65
CA GLY A 271 -1.64 29.65 13.32
C GLY A 271 -3.01 30.31 13.11
N ASP A 272 -3.83 30.46 14.15
CA ASP A 272 -5.22 30.87 13.93
C ASP A 272 -5.43 32.40 13.80
N GLY A 273 -4.41 33.21 14.05
CA GLY A 273 -4.46 34.67 13.87
C GLY A 273 -5.57 35.36 14.69
N SER A 274 -6.24 34.65 15.60
CA SER A 274 -7.32 35.18 16.44
C SER A 274 -7.08 34.96 17.94
N THR A 275 -6.16 34.06 18.28
CA THR A 275 -5.79 33.73 19.67
C THR A 275 -4.30 33.97 19.91
N PHE A 276 -3.92 34.14 21.16
CA PHE A 276 -2.52 34.23 21.56
C PHE A 276 -1.89 32.83 21.49
N PRO A 277 -0.77 32.63 20.77
CA PRO A 277 -0.01 31.42 20.87
C PRO A 277 0.43 31.18 22.32
N ASN A 278 0.06 30.02 22.87
CA ASN A 278 0.34 29.72 24.27
C ASN A 278 0.95 28.33 24.43
N ILE A 279 1.79 28.18 25.44
CA ILE A 279 2.38 26.91 25.82
C ILE A 279 1.90 26.46 27.20
N SER A 280 1.90 25.15 27.38
CA SER A 280 1.77 24.53 28.70
C SER A 280 2.56 23.23 28.74
N GLY A 281 3.16 22.92 29.89
CA GLY A 281 3.93 21.71 30.05
C GLY A 281 4.51 21.49 31.41
N MET A 282 5.10 20.32 31.59
CA MET A 282 5.80 19.92 32.81
C MET A 282 7.17 19.36 32.42
N SER A 283 8.21 19.83 33.11
CA SER A 283 9.59 19.39 32.87
C SER A 283 10.24 18.80 34.08
N THR A 284 11.40 18.20 33.83
CA THR A 284 12.40 17.90 34.84
C THR A 284 13.74 18.48 34.42
N THR A 285 14.52 18.96 35.35
CA THR A 285 15.89 19.39 35.13
C THR A 285 16.79 19.00 36.29
N ILE A 286 18.06 18.83 36.03
CA ILE A 286 19.11 18.67 37.04
C ILE A 286 19.92 19.98 37.03
N ASP A 287 19.94 20.68 38.17
CA ASP A 287 20.63 21.94 38.28
C ASP A 287 22.12 21.78 38.60
N GLY A 288 22.87 22.89 38.58
CA GLY A 288 24.31 22.98 38.85
C GLY A 288 24.75 22.54 40.26
N SER A 289 23.80 22.14 41.09
CA SER A 289 24.04 21.50 42.40
C SER A 289 23.63 20.03 42.43
N ALA A 290 23.39 19.43 41.25
CA ALA A 290 22.88 18.07 41.06
C ALA A 290 21.50 17.83 41.72
N VAL A 291 20.70 18.88 41.86
CA VAL A 291 19.36 18.83 42.46
C VAL A 291 18.33 18.62 41.35
N SER A 292 17.51 17.59 41.50
CA SER A 292 16.40 17.32 40.58
C SER A 292 15.24 18.29 40.83
N SER A 293 14.73 18.91 39.81
CA SER A 293 13.59 19.83 39.88
C SER A 293 12.50 19.46 38.91
N THR A 294 11.24 19.61 39.32
CA THR A 294 10.05 19.54 38.48
C THR A 294 9.45 20.93 38.34
N ILE A 295 9.11 21.31 37.12
CA ILE A 295 8.53 22.60 36.77
C ILE A 295 7.25 22.38 35.99
N LEU A 296 6.17 23.02 36.43
CA LEU A 296 4.93 23.17 35.66
C LEU A 296 4.84 24.62 35.22
N ILE A 297 4.65 24.85 33.92
CA ILE A 297 4.62 26.19 33.34
C ILE A 297 3.47 26.38 32.36
N SER A 298 2.99 27.62 32.28
CA SER A 298 2.22 28.15 31.17
C SER A 298 2.77 29.54 30.78
N GLY A 299 2.73 29.86 29.50
CA GLY A 299 3.13 31.13 28.99
C GLY A 299 2.56 31.41 27.61
N HIS A 300 2.50 32.69 27.22
CA HIS A 300 1.99 33.05 25.91
C HIS A 300 2.67 34.31 25.35
N ARG A 301 2.58 34.43 24.02
CA ARG A 301 2.88 35.68 23.33
C ARG A 301 1.71 36.64 23.53
N LYS A 302 2.00 37.89 23.99
CA LYS A 302 0.97 38.91 24.34
C LYS A 302 0.33 39.57 23.13
N SER A 303 0.63 39.13 21.92
CA SER A 303 -0.02 39.56 20.67
C SER A 303 -0.47 38.39 19.87
N VAL A 304 -1.55 38.54 19.12
CA VAL A 304 -1.98 37.61 18.11
C VAL A 304 -1.01 37.69 16.93
N ILE A 305 -0.37 36.56 16.61
CA ILE A 305 0.55 36.43 15.48
C ILE A 305 0.25 35.15 14.73
N THR A 306 0.53 35.09 13.43
CA THR A 306 0.60 33.84 12.69
C THR A 306 1.98 33.24 12.93
N LEU A 307 2.05 32.33 13.89
CA LEU A 307 3.31 31.73 14.30
C LEU A 307 3.90 30.89 13.18
N THR A 308 5.15 31.12 12.80
CA THR A 308 5.87 30.36 11.78
C THR A 308 7.16 29.74 12.29
N GLN A 309 7.65 30.18 13.47
CA GLN A 309 8.93 29.75 13.99
C GLN A 309 8.97 29.81 15.52
N LEU A 310 9.82 28.97 16.09
CA LEU A 310 10.11 28.86 17.51
C LEU A 310 11.62 28.87 17.72
N GLN A 311 12.07 29.54 18.72
CA GLN A 311 13.50 29.64 19.07
C GLN A 311 13.72 29.27 20.53
N PHE A 312 14.65 28.34 20.74
CA PHE A 312 15.18 28.00 22.04
C PHE A 312 16.56 28.63 22.21
N LEU A 313 16.87 29.12 23.44
CA LEU A 313 18.18 29.60 23.82
C LEU A 313 18.36 29.51 25.35
N PHE A 314 19.59 29.60 25.79
CA PHE A 314 19.89 29.82 27.20
C PHE A 314 20.09 31.32 27.52
N SER A 315 19.89 31.69 28.76
CA SER A 315 20.04 33.10 29.21
C SER A 315 21.48 33.60 29.05
N SER A 316 22.45 32.71 28.99
CA SER A 316 23.87 33.03 28.78
C SER A 316 24.61 31.86 28.13
N GLY A 317 25.56 32.17 27.24
CA GLY A 317 26.36 31.18 26.53
C GLY A 317 25.59 30.45 25.43
N ASN A 318 26.22 29.45 24.83
CA ASN A 318 25.70 28.69 23.73
C ASN A 318 25.01 27.39 24.21
N VAL A 319 24.18 26.82 23.34
CA VAL A 319 23.67 25.43 23.45
C VAL A 319 24.76 24.52 22.90
N VAL A 320 25.46 23.77 23.75
CA VAL A 320 26.63 22.99 23.36
C VAL A 320 26.22 21.71 22.62
N SER A 321 25.18 21.04 23.12
CA SER A 321 24.68 19.77 22.57
C SER A 321 23.21 19.57 22.87
N GLY A 322 22.61 18.52 22.31
CA GLY A 322 21.22 18.18 22.45
C GLY A 322 20.39 18.52 21.22
N ARG A 323 19.08 18.47 21.34
CA ARG A 323 18.13 18.69 20.22
C ARG A 323 16.89 19.44 20.67
N PHE A 324 16.42 20.32 19.78
CA PHE A 324 15.09 20.91 19.83
C PHE A 324 14.29 20.42 18.63
N SER A 325 13.17 19.74 18.87
CA SER A 325 12.30 19.18 17.84
C SER A 325 10.87 19.64 18.02
N VAL A 326 10.16 19.85 16.92
CA VAL A 326 8.76 20.27 16.90
C VAL A 326 7.96 19.31 16.04
N TRP A 327 6.83 18.82 16.56
CA TRP A 327 5.85 17.98 15.85
C TRP A 327 4.49 18.65 15.84
N GLY A 328 3.81 18.61 14.68
CA GLY A 328 2.38 18.89 14.59
C GLY A 328 1.58 17.67 15.08
N VAL A 329 0.59 17.90 15.93
CA VAL A 329 -0.30 16.86 16.44
C VAL A 329 -1.57 16.82 15.59
N SER A 330 -1.78 15.73 14.84
CA SER A 330 -2.99 15.54 14.05
C SER A 330 -4.15 15.16 14.96
N HIS A 331 -5.27 15.85 14.79
CA HIS A 331 -6.56 15.43 15.32
C HIS A 331 -7.24 14.58 14.22
N ALA A 332 -7.59 13.32 14.54
CA ALA A 332 -8.23 12.39 13.61
C ALA A 332 -9.68 12.82 13.28
#